data_5227fe858d36fa9692bce5a05e1b64de
#
_entry.id   5227fe858d36fa9692bce5a05e1b64de
#
_cell.length_a   1.000
_cell.length_b   1.000
_cell.length_c   1.000
_cell.angle_alpha   90.00
_cell.angle_beta   90.00
_cell.angle_gamma   90.00
#
_symmetry.space_group_name_H-M   'P 1'
#
loop_
_entity.id
_entity.type
_entity.pdbx_description
1 polymer ?
#
loop_
_entity_poly.entity_id
_entity_poly.type
_entity_poly.pdbx_seq_one_letter_code
_entity_poly.pdbx_strand_id
1 'polypeptide(L)'
;SITFNPSDMGSGIQMNGLGNDYILILINGKRINGDTGGQNDLSIINPANIERIEIVKGAASSLYGSDAIAGVINIITKKNRDKVSLSNTTRVGSYGDILESVQIGFGHKRVNSTTSLSTTHTDGWRNTTQEWDHHEVMNGTVTRTVNRSTNFTLRENLTYKVNDRLSLSTDGSFYQKWNYRPHGAFKYYTYDQFYRNFDVAGGAKYALGGLNFLSVDLTYGNYSYFYNYHHKDVTNFFDPETGLRITRYPGEHILETSQQRFLGQAKSVFHLGENNILSAGLEYQYDHLKPPRRIENGKASVFTASAYVQDEWNPTDRLNVTVGGRFVVHQEFGATFTPKVSAMYKLGDFNIRATYSNGFKAPTLKELHDDY
;
A
#
# COMPACT_ATOMS: atom_id res chain seq x y z
N SER A 1 -1.12 -17.19 -10.78
CA SER A 1 -1.95 -16.13 -11.40
C SER A 1 -2.03 -14.94 -10.48
N ILE A 2 -2.22 -13.77 -11.05
CA ILE A 2 -2.54 -12.52 -10.32
C ILE A 2 -3.81 -12.01 -10.97
N THR A 3 -4.83 -11.73 -10.16
CA THR A 3 -6.11 -11.18 -10.59
C THR A 3 -6.39 -9.86 -9.87
N PHE A 4 -6.98 -8.91 -10.59
CA PHE A 4 -7.40 -7.63 -10.06
C PHE A 4 -8.92 -7.51 -10.21
N ASN A 5 -9.61 -7.27 -9.11
CA ASN A 5 -11.05 -7.10 -9.07
C ASN A 5 -11.37 -5.67 -8.58
N PRO A 6 -11.74 -4.75 -9.47
CA PRO A 6 -12.12 -3.40 -9.07
C PRO A 6 -13.44 -3.41 -8.28
N SER A 7 -13.53 -2.58 -7.26
CA SER A 7 -14.76 -2.32 -6.52
C SER A 7 -14.88 -0.82 -6.19
N ASP A 8 -16.02 -0.40 -5.63
CA ASP A 8 -16.21 0.99 -5.22
C ASP A 8 -15.38 1.38 -3.98
N MET A 9 -14.96 0.40 -3.19
CA MET A 9 -14.17 0.59 -1.95
C MET A 9 -12.66 0.44 -2.17
N GLY A 10 -12.22 0.00 -3.34
CA GLY A 10 -10.81 -0.25 -3.63
C GLY A 10 -10.63 -1.29 -4.73
N SER A 11 -9.52 -2.02 -4.68
CA SER A 11 -9.22 -3.09 -5.62
C SER A 11 -8.88 -4.38 -4.89
N GLY A 12 -9.60 -5.44 -5.19
CA GLY A 12 -9.28 -6.79 -4.78
C GLY A 12 -8.11 -7.32 -5.61
N ILE A 13 -7.02 -7.71 -4.97
CA ILE A 13 -5.89 -8.37 -5.61
C ILE A 13 -5.81 -9.79 -5.08
N GLN A 14 -5.60 -10.76 -5.97
CA GLN A 14 -5.35 -12.14 -5.59
C GLN A 14 -4.06 -12.63 -6.24
N MET A 15 -3.23 -13.32 -5.47
CA MET A 15 -2.02 -13.97 -5.94
C MET A 15 -2.03 -15.43 -5.47
N ASN A 16 -1.97 -16.36 -6.41
CA ASN A 16 -2.03 -17.81 -6.13
C ASN A 16 -3.24 -18.23 -5.26
N GLY A 17 -4.39 -17.56 -5.43
CA GLY A 17 -5.62 -17.83 -4.68
C GLY A 17 -5.72 -17.14 -3.31
N LEU A 18 -4.69 -16.44 -2.87
CA LEU A 18 -4.70 -15.65 -1.63
C LEU A 18 -5.03 -14.18 -1.94
N GLY A 19 -5.85 -13.57 -1.11
CA GLY A 19 -6.33 -12.19 -1.28
C GLY A 19 -5.37 -11.12 -0.77
N ASN A 20 -5.84 -9.88 -0.76
CA ASN A 20 -5.08 -8.68 -0.40
C ASN A 20 -4.34 -8.78 0.92
N ASP A 21 -4.96 -9.40 1.93
CA ASP A 21 -4.40 -9.50 3.29
C ASP A 21 -3.10 -10.30 3.36
N TYR A 22 -2.78 -11.03 2.30
CA TYR A 22 -1.59 -11.88 2.19
C TYR A 22 -0.59 -11.37 1.16
N ILE A 23 -0.87 -10.19 0.55
CA ILE A 23 -0.03 -9.57 -0.49
C ILE A 23 0.46 -8.23 0.01
N LEU A 24 1.77 -8.08 0.11
CA LEU A 24 2.38 -6.81 0.47
C LEU A 24 2.55 -5.94 -0.77
N ILE A 25 1.97 -4.74 -0.75
CA ILE A 25 2.10 -3.76 -1.82
C ILE A 25 3.02 -2.64 -1.35
N LEU A 26 4.03 -2.36 -2.18
CA LEU A 26 5.04 -1.33 -1.92
C LEU A 26 5.07 -0.31 -3.06
N ILE A 27 5.38 0.93 -2.74
CA ILE A 27 5.79 1.97 -3.69
C ILE A 27 7.21 2.39 -3.33
N ASN A 28 8.16 2.18 -4.26
CA ASN A 28 9.59 2.45 -4.04
C ASN A 28 10.14 1.76 -2.77
N GLY A 29 9.69 0.53 -2.50
CA GLY A 29 10.09 -0.25 -1.33
C GLY A 29 9.38 0.11 -0.02
N LYS A 30 8.41 1.03 -0.02
CA LYS A 30 7.66 1.49 1.15
C LYS A 30 6.23 0.99 1.10
N ARG A 31 5.71 0.48 2.24
CA ARG A 31 4.33 0.00 2.32
C ARG A 31 3.34 1.11 2.00
N ILE A 32 2.33 0.81 1.19
CA ILE A 32 1.19 1.71 1.02
C ILE A 32 0.29 1.63 2.27
N ASN A 33 -0.30 2.77 2.62
CA ASN A 33 -1.37 2.84 3.60
C ASN A 33 -2.73 2.77 2.89
N GLY A 34 -3.76 2.43 3.64
CA GLY A 34 -5.15 2.48 3.18
C GLY A 34 -5.72 1.12 2.85
N ASP A 35 -6.34 0.54 3.84
CA ASP A 35 -7.24 -0.59 3.72
C ASP A 35 -8.68 -0.11 3.96
N THR A 36 -9.55 -0.39 3.01
CA THR A 36 -10.98 -0.12 3.11
C THR A 36 -11.72 -1.43 2.86
N GLY A 37 -12.26 -2.03 3.92
CA GLY A 37 -13.00 -3.30 3.80
C GLY A 37 -12.17 -4.46 3.26
N GLY A 38 -10.90 -4.60 3.68
CA GLY A 38 -9.99 -5.64 3.20
C GLY A 38 -9.47 -5.43 1.78
N GLN A 39 -9.61 -4.22 1.23
CA GLN A 39 -9.15 -3.86 -0.12
C GLN A 39 -8.21 -2.66 -0.09
N ASN A 40 -7.16 -2.71 -0.90
CA ASN A 40 -6.23 -1.60 -1.05
C ASN A 40 -6.75 -0.59 -2.07
N ASP A 41 -6.66 0.70 -1.76
CA ASP A 41 -6.97 1.77 -2.72
C ASP A 41 -5.81 1.97 -3.69
N LEU A 42 -5.81 1.23 -4.80
CA LEU A 42 -4.78 1.34 -5.84
C LEU A 42 -4.88 2.64 -6.65
N SER A 43 -5.94 3.44 -6.50
CA SER A 43 -6.04 4.74 -7.17
C SER A 43 -5.03 5.76 -6.64
N ILE A 44 -4.37 5.47 -5.51
CA ILE A 44 -3.20 6.22 -5.00
C ILE A 44 -2.04 6.18 -6.00
N ILE A 45 -1.99 5.13 -6.84
CA ILE A 45 -0.90 4.91 -7.78
C ILE A 45 -1.26 5.57 -9.11
N ASN A 46 -0.46 6.57 -9.52
CA ASN A 46 -0.57 7.13 -10.86
C ASN A 46 0.08 6.19 -11.89
N PRO A 47 -0.70 5.57 -12.81
CA PRO A 47 -0.13 4.65 -13.80
C PRO A 47 0.90 5.29 -14.72
N ALA A 48 0.76 6.58 -15.05
CA ALA A 48 1.69 7.31 -15.90
C ALA A 48 3.07 7.51 -15.26
N ASN A 49 3.15 7.41 -13.92
CA ASN A 49 4.39 7.55 -13.15
C ASN A 49 5.09 6.21 -12.86
N ILE A 50 4.57 5.09 -13.32
CA ILE A 50 5.20 3.78 -13.12
C ILE A 50 6.36 3.60 -14.09
N GLU A 51 7.55 3.28 -13.58
CA GLU A 51 8.70 2.84 -14.37
C GLU A 51 8.62 1.32 -14.61
N ARG A 52 8.41 0.54 -13.53
CA ARG A 52 8.24 -0.93 -13.58
C ARG A 52 7.54 -1.45 -12.34
N ILE A 53 7.07 -2.68 -12.44
CA ILE A 53 6.47 -3.42 -11.33
C ILE A 53 7.32 -4.67 -11.08
N GLU A 54 7.80 -4.81 -9.86
CA GLU A 54 8.59 -5.96 -9.40
C GLU A 54 7.68 -6.88 -8.58
N ILE A 55 7.63 -8.17 -8.93
CA ILE A 55 6.76 -9.14 -8.28
C ILE A 55 7.60 -10.28 -7.71
N VAL A 56 7.51 -10.48 -6.40
CA VAL A 56 8.08 -11.63 -5.70
C VAL A 56 6.92 -12.55 -5.32
N LYS A 57 6.86 -13.74 -5.94
CA LYS A 57 5.83 -14.74 -5.67
C LYS A 57 6.25 -15.66 -4.52
N GLY A 58 5.27 -16.08 -3.72
CA GLY A 58 5.47 -16.97 -2.57
C GLY A 58 5.85 -16.19 -1.31
N ALA A 59 6.04 -16.94 -0.22
CA ALA A 59 6.30 -16.34 1.08
C ALA A 59 7.63 -15.58 1.10
N ALA A 60 7.53 -14.29 1.33
CA ALA A 60 8.66 -13.35 1.42
C ALA A 60 8.73 -12.66 2.79
N SER A 61 8.02 -13.19 3.78
CA SER A 61 7.91 -12.60 5.12
C SER A 61 9.24 -12.48 5.85
N SER A 62 10.22 -13.31 5.52
CA SER A 62 11.57 -13.22 6.08
C SER A 62 12.27 -11.91 5.75
N LEU A 63 12.07 -11.33 4.55
CA LEU A 63 12.68 -10.07 4.14
C LEU A 63 11.75 -8.86 4.31
N TYR A 64 10.47 -9.04 3.99
CA TYR A 64 9.51 -7.94 3.86
C TYR A 64 8.55 -7.81 5.05
N GLY A 65 8.57 -8.76 5.99
CA GLY A 65 7.76 -8.77 7.20
C GLY A 65 6.41 -9.47 7.03
N SER A 66 5.50 -9.23 7.96
CA SER A 66 4.13 -9.75 7.92
C SER A 66 3.42 -9.34 6.63
N ASP A 67 2.35 -10.04 6.28
CA ASP A 67 1.50 -9.80 5.10
C ASP A 67 2.10 -10.23 3.76
N ALA A 68 3.42 -10.53 3.68
CA ALA A 68 4.08 -11.04 2.48
C ALA A 68 4.02 -12.58 2.38
N ILE A 69 2.84 -13.19 2.59
CA ILE A 69 2.65 -14.65 2.54
C ILE A 69 2.45 -15.13 1.11
N ALA A 70 1.55 -14.49 0.35
CA ALA A 70 1.33 -14.80 -1.06
C ALA A 70 2.42 -14.21 -1.95
N GLY A 71 2.98 -13.08 -1.55
CA GLY A 71 4.07 -12.40 -2.26
C GLY A 71 4.12 -10.91 -2.01
N VAL A 72 4.97 -10.25 -2.80
CA VAL A 72 5.18 -8.79 -2.75
C VAL A 72 5.02 -8.21 -4.14
N ILE A 73 4.32 -7.10 -4.25
CA ILE A 73 4.24 -6.26 -5.44
C ILE A 73 4.89 -4.92 -5.11
N ASN A 74 6.04 -4.64 -5.73
CA ASN A 74 6.75 -3.39 -5.53
C ASN A 74 6.67 -2.53 -6.80
N ILE A 75 6.03 -1.38 -6.69
CA ILE A 75 5.83 -0.44 -7.78
C ILE A 75 6.94 0.59 -7.73
N ILE A 76 7.76 0.61 -8.77
CA ILE A 76 8.87 1.57 -8.89
C ILE A 76 8.40 2.74 -9.75
N THR A 77 8.48 3.94 -9.19
CA THR A 77 8.11 5.17 -9.90
C THR A 77 9.28 5.70 -10.73
N LYS A 78 8.94 6.40 -11.82
CA LYS A 78 9.91 7.09 -12.67
C LYS A 78 10.69 8.11 -11.86
N LYS A 79 12.01 8.16 -12.09
CA LYS A 79 12.91 9.17 -11.52
C LYS A 79 13.51 10.00 -12.64
N ASN A 80 13.69 11.28 -12.39
CA ASN A 80 14.36 12.15 -13.33
C ASN A 80 15.83 11.70 -13.53
N ARG A 81 16.29 11.70 -14.79
CA ARG A 81 17.68 11.40 -15.17
C ARG A 81 18.35 12.57 -15.90
N ASP A 82 17.60 13.61 -16.21
CA ASP A 82 18.01 14.77 -16.99
C ASP A 82 18.24 16.00 -16.09
N LYS A 83 18.86 17.04 -16.66
CA LYS A 83 19.00 18.31 -15.94
C LYS A 83 17.64 18.97 -15.68
N VAL A 84 16.79 18.94 -16.70
CA VAL A 84 15.39 19.37 -16.63
C VAL A 84 14.60 18.43 -17.53
N SER A 85 13.48 17.94 -17.04
CA SER A 85 12.53 17.17 -17.82
C SER A 85 11.12 17.60 -17.54
N LEU A 86 10.29 17.58 -18.56
CA LEU A 86 8.86 17.81 -18.47
C LEU A 86 8.17 16.73 -19.30
N SER A 87 7.27 15.99 -18.71
CA SER A 87 6.41 15.07 -19.44
C SER A 87 4.96 15.28 -19.08
N ASN A 88 4.10 15.12 -20.08
CA ASN A 88 2.66 15.12 -19.91
C ASN A 88 2.11 13.81 -20.49
N THR A 89 1.11 13.28 -19.82
CA THR A 89 0.35 12.11 -20.27
C THR A 89 -1.12 12.41 -20.13
N THR A 90 -1.83 12.49 -21.25
CA THR A 90 -3.28 12.62 -21.29
C THR A 90 -3.88 11.33 -21.85
N ARG A 91 -4.84 10.75 -21.14
CA ARG A 91 -5.63 9.60 -21.58
C ARG A 91 -7.09 9.93 -21.50
N VAL A 92 -7.83 9.63 -22.57
CA VAL A 92 -9.28 9.74 -22.63
C VAL A 92 -9.84 8.40 -23.04
N GLY A 93 -10.86 7.95 -22.36
CA GLY A 93 -11.49 6.65 -22.58
C GLY A 93 -13.01 6.70 -22.52
N SER A 94 -13.64 5.54 -22.63
CA SER A 94 -15.09 5.38 -22.47
C SER A 94 -15.52 5.71 -21.03
N TYR A 95 -16.80 6.00 -20.85
CA TYR A 95 -17.42 6.31 -19.55
C TYR A 95 -16.80 7.52 -18.84
N GLY A 96 -16.41 8.54 -19.62
CA GLY A 96 -15.78 9.74 -19.07
C GLY A 96 -14.41 9.48 -18.42
N ASP A 97 -13.73 8.35 -18.75
CA ASP A 97 -12.39 8.09 -18.23
C ASP A 97 -11.41 9.12 -18.78
N ILE A 98 -10.83 9.92 -17.87
CA ILE A 98 -9.82 10.93 -18.16
C ILE A 98 -8.69 10.75 -17.16
N LEU A 99 -7.47 10.67 -17.66
CA LEU A 99 -6.24 10.81 -16.88
C LEU A 99 -5.46 11.99 -17.44
N GLU A 100 -5.09 12.90 -16.57
CA GLU A 100 -4.10 13.94 -16.86
C GLU A 100 -2.95 13.81 -15.87
N SER A 101 -1.73 13.73 -16.36
CA SER A 101 -0.53 13.59 -15.53
C SER A 101 0.60 14.46 -16.06
N VAL A 102 1.16 15.28 -15.19
CA VAL A 102 2.35 16.10 -15.46
C VAL A 102 3.47 15.66 -14.53
N GLN A 103 4.64 15.43 -15.09
CA GLN A 103 5.84 15.12 -14.34
C GLN A 103 6.94 16.15 -14.68
N ILE A 104 7.51 16.75 -13.64
CA ILE A 104 8.58 17.73 -13.72
C ILE A 104 9.80 17.13 -13.04
N GLY A 105 10.91 17.08 -13.74
CA GLY A 105 12.19 16.61 -13.22
C GLY A 105 13.23 17.72 -13.22
N PHE A 106 14.00 17.76 -12.15
CA PHE A 106 15.17 18.64 -12.03
C PHE A 106 16.36 17.85 -11.50
N GLY A 107 17.48 17.90 -12.22
CA GLY A 107 18.72 17.27 -11.82
C GLY A 107 19.91 18.22 -11.95
N HIS A 108 20.60 18.49 -10.85
CA HIS A 108 21.80 19.31 -10.88
C HIS A 108 22.83 18.78 -9.87
N LYS A 109 24.03 18.42 -10.38
CA LYS A 109 25.17 17.93 -9.58
C LYS A 109 24.76 16.88 -8.52
N ARG A 110 24.39 17.33 -7.31
CA ARG A 110 24.10 16.50 -6.15
C ARG A 110 22.61 16.38 -5.83
N VAL A 111 21.76 17.16 -6.50
CA VAL A 111 20.31 17.20 -6.27
C VAL A 111 19.59 16.55 -7.43
N ASN A 112 18.62 15.72 -7.15
CA ASN A 112 17.67 15.20 -8.12
C ASN A 112 16.26 15.26 -7.53
N SER A 113 15.34 15.90 -8.24
CA SER A 113 13.94 16.05 -7.86
C SER A 113 13.04 15.56 -8.98
N THR A 114 11.95 14.91 -8.60
CA THR A 114 10.89 14.48 -9.50
C THR A 114 9.55 14.78 -8.86
N THR A 115 8.84 15.76 -9.40
CA THR A 115 7.47 16.13 -8.99
C THR A 115 6.48 15.53 -9.98
N SER A 116 5.48 14.83 -9.49
CA SER A 116 4.40 14.26 -10.29
C SER A 116 3.05 14.76 -9.78
N LEU A 117 2.26 15.31 -10.68
CA LEU A 117 0.89 15.77 -10.46
C LEU A 117 -0.02 14.94 -11.35
N SER A 118 -1.11 14.41 -10.83
CA SER A 118 -2.10 13.75 -11.67
C SER A 118 -3.51 13.90 -11.15
N THR A 119 -4.45 13.85 -12.07
CA THR A 119 -5.87 13.73 -11.78
C THR A 119 -6.47 12.66 -12.69
N THR A 120 -7.40 11.89 -12.14
CA THR A 120 -8.23 10.98 -12.91
C THR A 120 -9.69 11.25 -12.63
N HIS A 121 -10.51 11.06 -13.64
CA HIS A 121 -11.97 11.15 -13.55
C HIS A 121 -12.59 9.97 -14.28
N THR A 122 -13.71 9.48 -13.78
CA THR A 122 -14.60 8.56 -14.50
C THR A 122 -16.05 8.84 -14.12
N ASP A 123 -16.97 8.73 -15.09
CA ASP A 123 -18.40 8.77 -14.81
C ASP A 123 -18.91 7.44 -14.23
N GLY A 124 -18.05 6.42 -14.23
CA GLY A 124 -18.38 5.08 -13.78
C GLY A 124 -19.27 4.31 -14.77
N TRP A 125 -19.45 3.04 -14.50
CA TRP A 125 -20.27 2.15 -15.32
C TRP A 125 -20.96 1.08 -14.47
N ARG A 126 -21.87 0.34 -15.10
CA ARG A 126 -22.51 -0.83 -14.52
C ARG A 126 -22.47 -2.01 -15.48
N ASN A 127 -22.26 -3.20 -14.95
CA ASN A 127 -22.27 -4.45 -15.71
C ASN A 127 -23.65 -5.11 -15.75
N THR A 128 -24.56 -4.68 -14.88
CA THR A 128 -25.92 -5.21 -14.78
C THR A 128 -26.94 -4.10 -14.62
N THR A 129 -28.15 -4.34 -15.08
CA THR A 129 -29.32 -3.49 -14.86
C THR A 129 -30.22 -4.04 -13.74
N GLN A 130 -29.83 -5.14 -13.12
CA GLN A 130 -30.56 -5.81 -12.06
C GLN A 130 -29.77 -5.78 -10.77
N GLU A 131 -30.46 -5.72 -9.66
CA GLU A 131 -29.95 -5.75 -8.31
C GLU A 131 -30.74 -6.71 -7.45
N TRP A 132 -30.10 -7.35 -6.45
CA TRP A 132 -30.79 -8.17 -5.49
C TRP A 132 -31.04 -7.34 -4.22
N ASP A 133 -32.30 -7.30 -3.80
CA ASP A 133 -32.70 -6.74 -2.52
C ASP A 133 -33.58 -7.76 -1.79
N HIS A 134 -33.19 -8.14 -0.58
CA HIS A 134 -33.93 -9.07 0.27
C HIS A 134 -34.38 -10.37 -0.42
N HIS A 135 -33.50 -10.96 -1.24
CA HIS A 135 -33.74 -12.18 -2.05
C HIS A 135 -34.65 -12.00 -3.27
N GLU A 136 -34.99 -10.77 -3.64
CA GLU A 136 -35.72 -10.46 -4.87
C GLU A 136 -34.85 -9.75 -5.90
N VAL A 137 -35.09 -10.03 -7.17
CA VAL A 137 -34.42 -9.34 -8.27
C VAL A 137 -35.15 -8.03 -8.53
N MET A 138 -34.44 -6.91 -8.30
CA MET A 138 -34.94 -5.57 -8.60
C MET A 138 -34.52 -5.15 -10.01
N ASN A 139 -35.49 -4.78 -10.83
CA ASN A 139 -35.20 -4.18 -12.14
C ASN A 139 -35.01 -2.66 -12.02
N GLY A 140 -34.07 -2.11 -12.79
CA GLY A 140 -33.83 -0.67 -12.79
C GLY A 140 -32.94 -0.16 -11.67
N THR A 141 -31.97 -0.97 -11.24
CA THR A 141 -30.98 -0.59 -10.22
C THR A 141 -30.28 0.73 -10.54
N VAL A 142 -30.04 1.53 -9.52
CA VAL A 142 -29.20 2.72 -9.56
C VAL A 142 -27.75 2.40 -9.20
N THR A 143 -27.47 1.20 -8.68
CA THR A 143 -26.13 0.75 -8.31
C THR A 143 -25.22 0.72 -9.53
N ARG A 144 -23.96 1.07 -9.33
CA ARG A 144 -22.92 1.01 -10.36
C ARG A 144 -21.85 0.01 -9.94
N THR A 145 -21.30 -0.72 -10.89
CA THR A 145 -20.13 -1.59 -10.69
C THR A 145 -18.91 -0.76 -10.33
N VAL A 146 -18.74 0.38 -11.01
CA VAL A 146 -17.75 1.41 -10.67
C VAL A 146 -18.49 2.74 -10.58
N ASN A 147 -18.37 3.40 -9.44
CA ASN A 147 -18.99 4.70 -9.21
C ASN A 147 -18.25 5.82 -9.95
N ARG A 148 -18.98 6.90 -10.20
CA ARG A 148 -18.35 8.15 -10.62
C ARG A 148 -17.32 8.56 -9.58
N SER A 149 -16.12 8.87 -10.01
CA SER A 149 -15.06 9.32 -9.09
C SER A 149 -14.10 10.29 -9.74
N THR A 150 -13.50 11.13 -8.89
CA THR A 150 -12.41 12.03 -9.27
C THR A 150 -11.34 11.91 -8.23
N ASN A 151 -10.08 11.76 -8.64
CA ASN A 151 -8.94 11.79 -7.72
C ASN A 151 -7.89 12.81 -8.15
N PHE A 152 -7.08 13.18 -7.17
CA PHE A 152 -5.90 14.01 -7.35
C PHE A 152 -4.74 13.39 -6.58
N THR A 153 -3.57 13.34 -7.22
CA THR A 153 -2.33 12.85 -6.60
C THR A 153 -1.20 13.83 -6.85
N LEU A 154 -0.49 14.19 -5.79
CA LEU A 154 0.78 14.89 -5.84
C LEU A 154 1.85 14.00 -5.24
N ARG A 155 2.99 13.84 -5.92
CA ARG A 155 4.14 13.11 -5.39
C ARG A 155 5.43 13.86 -5.67
N GLU A 156 6.28 13.96 -4.66
CA GLU A 156 7.63 14.48 -4.76
C GLU A 156 8.64 13.41 -4.34
N ASN A 157 9.68 13.25 -5.13
CA ASN A 157 10.83 12.43 -4.79
C ASN A 157 12.09 13.27 -4.93
N LEU A 158 12.79 13.52 -3.83
CA LEU A 158 14.02 14.30 -3.77
C LEU A 158 15.16 13.42 -3.29
N THR A 159 16.28 13.47 -3.99
CA THR A 159 17.53 12.84 -3.58
C THR A 159 18.66 13.87 -3.53
N TYR A 160 19.44 13.86 -2.47
CA TYR A 160 20.59 14.72 -2.27
C TYR A 160 21.84 13.89 -1.95
N LYS A 161 22.86 13.98 -2.79
CA LYS A 161 24.18 13.40 -2.53
C LYS A 161 25.01 14.36 -1.69
N VAL A 162 25.13 14.10 -0.39
CA VAL A 162 25.95 14.91 0.52
C VAL A 162 27.42 14.82 0.11
N ASN A 163 27.88 13.60 -0.17
CA ASN A 163 29.20 13.27 -0.71
C ASN A 163 29.14 11.93 -1.46
N ASP A 164 30.28 11.37 -1.84
CA ASP A 164 30.35 10.11 -2.62
C ASP A 164 29.86 8.89 -1.80
N ARG A 165 29.78 8.99 -0.47
CA ARG A 165 29.35 7.90 0.40
C ARG A 165 27.95 8.09 0.96
N LEU A 166 27.52 9.34 1.22
CA LEU A 166 26.26 9.63 1.89
C LEU A 166 25.25 10.24 0.93
N SER A 167 24.12 9.59 0.77
CA SER A 167 22.94 10.08 0.06
C SER A 167 21.75 10.18 0.99
N LEU A 168 21.03 11.27 0.91
CA LEU A 168 19.76 11.50 1.59
C LEU A 168 18.63 11.45 0.56
N SER A 169 17.48 10.99 0.97
CA SER A 169 16.28 10.98 0.13
C SER A 169 15.05 11.37 0.92
N THR A 170 14.11 12.04 0.27
CA THR A 170 12.77 12.22 0.77
C THR A 170 11.78 11.78 -0.31
N ASP A 171 10.65 11.24 0.12
CA ASP A 171 9.52 10.89 -0.73
C ASP A 171 8.27 11.35 -0.01
N GLY A 172 7.46 12.18 -0.66
CA GLY A 172 6.22 12.67 -0.12
C GLY A 172 5.10 12.47 -1.11
N SER A 173 3.91 12.11 -0.64
CA SER A 173 2.73 12.03 -1.47
C SER A 173 1.49 12.55 -0.77
N PHE A 174 0.63 13.15 -1.55
CA PHE A 174 -0.68 13.58 -1.14
C PHE A 174 -1.70 13.06 -2.15
N TYR A 175 -2.79 12.50 -1.66
CA TYR A 175 -3.84 11.91 -2.47
C TYR A 175 -5.19 12.29 -1.91
N GLN A 176 -6.13 12.61 -2.81
CA GLN A 176 -7.54 12.80 -2.51
C GLN A 176 -8.38 12.09 -3.56
N LYS A 177 -9.52 11.51 -3.13
CA LYS A 177 -10.52 10.91 -4.02
C LYS A 177 -11.92 11.23 -3.52
N TRP A 178 -12.74 11.68 -4.45
CA TRP A 178 -14.19 11.79 -4.29
C TRP A 178 -14.84 10.62 -5.01
N ASN A 179 -15.60 9.82 -4.30
CA ASN A 179 -16.36 8.70 -4.83
C ASN A 179 -17.84 9.00 -4.65
N TYR A 180 -18.51 9.30 -5.77
CA TYR A 180 -19.91 9.73 -5.79
C TYR A 180 -20.81 8.52 -5.91
N ARG A 181 -21.53 8.21 -4.84
CA ARG A 181 -22.51 7.14 -4.84
C ARG A 181 -23.82 7.58 -5.47
N PRO A 182 -24.60 6.66 -6.07
CA PRO A 182 -25.94 6.98 -6.50
C PRO A 182 -26.79 7.47 -5.31
N HIS A 183 -27.53 8.54 -5.52
CA HIS A 183 -28.44 9.07 -4.51
C HIS A 183 -29.76 8.32 -4.52
N GLY A 184 -30.26 7.92 -3.35
CA GLY A 184 -31.51 7.19 -3.24
C GLY A 184 -31.96 6.97 -1.79
N ALA A 185 -33.11 6.35 -1.65
CA ALA A 185 -33.70 6.05 -0.32
C ALA A 185 -33.04 4.88 0.40
N PHE A 186 -32.18 4.11 -0.28
CA PHE A 186 -31.49 2.96 0.34
C PHE A 186 -30.34 3.41 1.24
N LYS A 187 -30.14 2.70 2.32
CA LYS A 187 -29.23 2.98 3.41
C LYS A 187 -27.80 3.37 2.99
N TYR A 188 -27.27 2.77 1.92
CA TYR A 188 -25.90 3.03 1.45
C TYR A 188 -25.79 4.17 0.45
N TYR A 189 -26.91 4.81 0.07
CA TYR A 189 -26.97 5.89 -0.92
C TYR A 189 -27.28 7.24 -0.29
N THR A 190 -27.14 7.36 1.02
CA THR A 190 -27.35 8.59 1.77
C THR A 190 -26.11 9.46 1.85
N TYR A 191 -24.94 8.92 1.46
CA TYR A 191 -23.65 9.61 1.55
C TYR A 191 -22.72 9.25 0.38
N ASP A 192 -21.85 10.20 0.02
CA ASP A 192 -20.69 10.01 -0.81
C ASP A 192 -19.45 9.70 0.07
N GLN A 193 -18.42 9.10 -0.53
CA GLN A 193 -17.18 8.78 0.14
C GLN A 193 -16.07 9.74 -0.30
N PHE A 194 -15.32 10.24 0.66
CA PHE A 194 -14.14 11.06 0.43
C PHE A 194 -12.94 10.40 1.09
N TYR A 195 -11.88 10.24 0.32
CA TYR A 195 -10.62 9.62 0.77
C TYR A 195 -9.49 10.64 0.73
N ARG A 196 -8.61 10.57 1.71
CA ARG A 196 -7.40 11.38 1.78
C ARG A 196 -6.25 10.55 2.32
N ASN A 197 -5.12 10.58 1.62
CA ASN A 197 -3.88 9.98 2.10
C ASN A 197 -2.75 11.01 2.06
N PHE A 198 -1.91 10.95 3.07
CA PHE A 198 -0.66 11.71 3.17
C PHE A 198 0.43 10.76 3.61
N ASP A 199 1.50 10.66 2.82
CA ASP A 199 2.69 9.88 3.14
C ASP A 199 3.93 10.76 3.04
N VAL A 200 4.84 10.61 3.99
CA VAL A 200 6.16 11.22 3.94
C VAL A 200 7.20 10.20 4.41
N ALA A 201 8.31 10.16 3.73
CA ALA A 201 9.44 9.33 4.09
C ALA A 201 10.75 10.10 3.95
N GLY A 202 11.66 9.85 4.87
CA GLY A 202 13.05 10.31 4.83
C GLY A 202 13.99 9.12 4.91
N GLY A 203 15.06 9.12 4.13
CA GLY A 203 16.05 8.06 4.10
C GLY A 203 17.48 8.59 4.04
N ALA A 204 18.39 7.83 4.61
CA ALA A 204 19.82 8.02 4.48
C ALA A 204 20.49 6.70 4.07
N LYS A 205 21.35 6.74 3.05
CA LYS A 205 22.13 5.60 2.61
C LYS A 205 23.60 5.94 2.62
N TYR A 206 24.38 5.13 3.34
CA TYR A 206 25.83 5.27 3.46
C TYR A 206 26.53 4.12 2.77
N ALA A 207 27.33 4.43 1.74
CA ALA A 207 28.15 3.46 1.01
C ALA A 207 29.42 3.13 1.82
N LEU A 208 29.62 1.84 2.09
CA LEU A 208 30.80 1.33 2.81
C LEU A 208 31.97 0.97 1.89
N GLY A 209 31.72 0.97 0.59
CA GLY A 209 32.66 0.58 -0.46
C GLY A 209 32.14 -0.60 -1.27
N GLY A 210 32.45 -0.64 -2.57
CA GLY A 210 31.88 -1.60 -3.52
C GLY A 210 30.35 -1.48 -3.53
N LEU A 211 29.67 -2.62 -3.35
CA LEU A 211 28.20 -2.68 -3.27
C LEU A 211 27.68 -2.71 -1.81
N ASN A 212 28.56 -2.55 -0.83
CA ASN A 212 28.21 -2.60 0.58
C ASN A 212 27.60 -1.28 1.04
N PHE A 213 26.53 -1.35 1.83
CA PHE A 213 25.89 -0.15 2.35
C PHE A 213 25.12 -0.38 3.66
N LEU A 214 24.90 0.73 4.35
CA LEU A 214 23.91 0.88 5.42
C LEU A 214 22.82 1.84 4.96
N SER A 215 21.58 1.60 5.32
CA SER A 215 20.49 2.55 5.11
C SER A 215 19.57 2.61 6.32
N VAL A 216 19.01 3.79 6.54
CA VAL A 216 17.95 4.05 7.51
C VAL A 216 16.84 4.78 6.79
N ASP A 217 15.61 4.31 6.94
CA ASP A 217 14.42 4.90 6.38
C ASP A 217 13.37 5.10 7.48
N LEU A 218 12.75 6.27 7.50
CA LEU A 218 11.63 6.61 8.36
C LEU A 218 10.45 6.99 7.48
N THR A 219 9.29 6.41 7.73
CA THR A 219 8.08 6.64 6.96
C THR A 219 6.92 6.94 7.91
N TYR A 220 6.14 7.94 7.60
CA TYR A 220 4.85 8.22 8.21
C TYR A 220 3.78 8.31 7.14
N GLY A 221 2.64 7.70 7.40
CA GLY A 221 1.48 7.78 6.53
C GLY A 221 0.20 7.93 7.32
N ASN A 222 -0.76 8.65 6.75
CA ASN A 222 -2.10 8.81 7.29
C ASN A 222 -3.12 8.68 6.17
N TYR A 223 -3.88 7.60 6.20
CA TYR A 223 -5.01 7.36 5.32
C TYR A 223 -6.30 7.57 6.09
N SER A 224 -7.19 8.41 5.58
CA SER A 224 -8.47 8.72 6.19
C SER A 224 -9.58 8.68 5.15
N TYR A 225 -10.75 8.21 5.55
CA TYR A 225 -11.93 8.36 4.72
C TYR A 225 -13.12 8.89 5.52
N PHE A 226 -14.00 9.57 4.78
CA PHE A 226 -15.09 10.35 5.32
C PHE A 226 -16.37 10.00 4.58
N TYR A 227 -17.50 10.13 5.26
CA TYR A 227 -18.83 10.13 4.66
C TYR A 227 -19.36 11.55 4.56
N ASN A 228 -19.76 11.95 3.35
CA ASN A 228 -20.41 13.22 3.07
C ASN A 228 -21.88 12.95 2.86
N TYR A 229 -22.70 13.26 3.88
CA TYR A 229 -24.13 12.96 3.85
C TYR A 229 -24.86 13.98 2.97
N HIS A 230 -25.68 13.49 2.04
CA HIS A 230 -26.57 14.26 1.19
C HIS A 230 -28.06 13.94 1.43
N HIS A 231 -28.38 12.91 2.23
CA HIS A 231 -29.71 12.57 2.71
C HIS A 231 -29.66 12.30 4.22
N LYS A 232 -30.84 12.41 4.86
CA LYS A 232 -31.01 11.99 6.25
C LYS A 232 -30.77 10.48 6.36
N ASP A 233 -29.96 10.08 7.32
CA ASP A 233 -29.63 8.69 7.60
C ASP A 233 -29.75 8.40 9.11
N VAL A 234 -30.53 7.37 9.46
CA VAL A 234 -30.55 6.82 10.81
C VAL A 234 -29.59 5.64 10.85
N THR A 235 -28.39 5.90 11.35
CA THR A 235 -27.30 4.91 11.35
C THR A 235 -27.60 3.72 12.27
N ASN A 236 -26.83 2.65 12.13
CA ASN A 236 -26.88 1.52 13.06
C ASN A 236 -26.07 1.76 14.35
N PHE A 237 -25.40 2.90 14.45
CA PHE A 237 -24.61 3.24 15.62
C PHE A 237 -25.45 3.96 16.66
N PHE A 238 -25.13 3.70 17.92
CA PHE A 238 -25.79 4.31 19.07
C PHE A 238 -24.87 5.37 19.67
N ASP A 239 -25.47 6.45 20.09
CA ASP A 239 -24.81 7.47 20.88
C ASP A 239 -24.56 6.89 22.28
N PRO A 240 -23.32 6.86 22.79
CA PRO A 240 -22.98 6.23 24.06
C PRO A 240 -23.57 6.94 25.27
N GLU A 241 -23.92 8.24 25.17
CA GLU A 241 -24.47 9.02 26.26
C GLU A 241 -26.00 8.88 26.34
N THR A 242 -26.66 8.87 25.18
CA THR A 242 -28.13 8.87 25.12
C THR A 242 -28.74 7.51 24.86
N GLY A 243 -27.95 6.54 24.37
CA GLY A 243 -28.42 5.22 23.93
C GLY A 243 -29.33 5.26 22.70
N LEU A 244 -29.47 6.41 22.03
CA LEU A 244 -30.29 6.57 20.84
C LEU A 244 -29.46 6.34 19.58
N ARG A 245 -30.10 5.90 18.48
CA ARG A 245 -29.46 5.80 17.19
C ARG A 245 -28.98 7.16 16.68
N ILE A 246 -27.74 7.23 16.26
CA ILE A 246 -27.16 8.45 15.69
C ILE A 246 -27.84 8.73 14.34
N THR A 247 -28.43 9.91 14.24
CA THR A 247 -29.02 10.42 13.00
C THR A 247 -28.07 11.40 12.32
N ARG A 248 -27.87 11.23 11.03
CA ARG A 248 -27.06 12.13 10.18
C ARG A 248 -27.95 12.93 9.27
N TYR A 249 -27.50 14.14 8.95
CA TYR A 249 -28.25 15.09 8.15
C TYR A 249 -27.45 15.53 6.90
N PRO A 250 -28.14 15.98 5.83
CA PRO A 250 -27.47 16.52 4.65
C PRO A 250 -26.48 17.63 5.00
N GLY A 251 -25.29 17.58 4.39
CA GLY A 251 -24.20 18.53 4.62
C GLY A 251 -23.20 18.12 5.71
N GLU A 252 -23.48 17.07 6.48
CA GLU A 252 -22.50 16.56 7.45
C GLU A 252 -21.33 15.87 6.73
N HIS A 253 -20.10 16.20 7.17
CA HIS A 253 -18.84 15.60 6.74
C HIS A 253 -18.22 14.89 7.93
N ILE A 254 -18.27 13.55 7.94
CA ILE A 254 -17.95 12.73 9.10
C ILE A 254 -16.73 11.88 8.81
N LEU A 255 -15.71 12.00 9.66
CA LEU A 255 -14.58 11.07 9.67
C LEU A 255 -15.09 9.67 10.06
N GLU A 256 -14.90 8.72 9.15
CA GLU A 256 -15.28 7.33 9.39
C GLU A 256 -14.08 6.53 9.93
N THR A 257 -12.92 6.72 9.36
CA THR A 257 -11.69 6.05 9.80
C THR A 257 -10.46 6.89 9.47
N SER A 258 -9.48 6.88 10.38
CA SER A 258 -8.13 7.37 10.14
C SER A 258 -7.14 6.28 10.55
N GLN A 259 -6.31 5.86 9.60
CA GLN A 259 -5.25 4.86 9.78
C GLN A 259 -3.91 5.58 9.68
N GLN A 260 -3.15 5.57 10.77
CA GLN A 260 -1.82 6.17 10.81
C GLN A 260 -0.79 5.06 11.00
N ARG A 261 0.32 5.18 10.29
CA ARG A 261 1.45 4.26 10.41
C ARG A 261 2.75 5.04 10.48
N PHE A 262 3.54 4.72 11.46
CA PHE A 262 4.95 5.07 11.52
C PHE A 262 5.79 3.81 11.31
N LEU A 263 6.79 3.87 10.44
CA LEU A 263 7.68 2.76 10.13
C LEU A 263 9.13 3.26 10.12
N GLY A 264 9.95 2.70 10.99
CA GLY A 264 11.40 2.90 11.01
C GLY A 264 12.09 1.61 10.56
N GLN A 265 13.01 1.71 9.61
CA GLN A 265 13.78 0.58 9.09
C GLN A 265 15.27 0.93 9.03
N ALA A 266 16.11 -0.01 9.46
CA ALA A 266 17.55 0.03 9.24
C ALA A 266 17.95 -1.25 8.50
N LYS A 267 18.76 -1.11 7.45
CA LYS A 267 19.20 -2.22 6.61
C LYS A 267 20.69 -2.13 6.33
N SER A 268 21.37 -3.27 6.36
CA SER A 268 22.74 -3.43 5.92
C SER A 268 22.84 -4.49 4.83
N VAL A 269 23.73 -4.28 3.88
CA VAL A 269 24.08 -5.26 2.85
C VAL A 269 25.60 -5.33 2.75
N PHE A 270 26.15 -6.54 2.88
CA PHE A 270 27.56 -6.82 2.80
C PHE A 270 27.83 -7.92 1.76
N HIS A 271 28.71 -7.64 0.83
CA HIS A 271 29.27 -8.63 -0.10
C HIS A 271 30.51 -9.22 0.55
N LEU A 272 30.40 -10.48 1.02
CA LEU A 272 31.46 -11.21 1.69
C LEU A 272 32.19 -12.11 0.70
N GLY A 273 33.33 -11.62 0.19
CA GLY A 273 34.01 -12.25 -0.94
C GLY A 273 33.23 -12.14 -2.25
N GLU A 274 33.39 -13.11 -3.14
CA GLU A 274 32.74 -13.15 -4.45
C GLU A 274 31.38 -13.86 -4.43
N ASN A 275 31.13 -14.65 -3.40
CA ASN A 275 30.07 -15.66 -3.40
C ASN A 275 28.92 -15.41 -2.42
N ASN A 276 29.07 -14.52 -1.44
CA ASN A 276 28.07 -14.29 -0.40
C ASN A 276 27.57 -12.87 -0.37
N ILE A 277 26.25 -12.71 -0.22
CA ILE A 277 25.60 -11.43 0.03
C ILE A 277 24.81 -11.56 1.33
N LEU A 278 25.33 -10.95 2.39
CA LEU A 278 24.68 -10.91 3.69
C LEU A 278 23.81 -9.66 3.80
N SER A 279 22.53 -9.84 4.06
CA SER A 279 21.57 -8.77 4.36
C SER A 279 21.07 -8.91 5.79
N ALA A 280 21.08 -7.83 6.56
CA ALA A 280 20.48 -7.79 7.88
C ALA A 280 19.73 -6.49 8.10
N GLY A 281 18.72 -6.52 8.94
CA GLY A 281 17.95 -5.30 9.23
C GLY A 281 17.11 -5.39 10.48
N LEU A 282 16.70 -4.19 10.89
CA LEU A 282 15.79 -3.93 12.00
C LEU A 282 14.60 -3.15 11.47
N GLU A 283 13.44 -3.41 12.04
CA GLU A 283 12.20 -2.71 11.69
C GLU A 283 11.38 -2.48 12.95
N TYR A 284 10.82 -1.28 13.05
CA TYR A 284 9.84 -0.92 14.05
C TYR A 284 8.64 -0.27 13.37
N GLN A 285 7.46 -0.83 13.57
CA GLN A 285 6.20 -0.33 13.04
C GLN A 285 5.27 0.01 14.20
N TYR A 286 4.62 1.17 14.11
CA TYR A 286 3.56 1.59 15.01
C TYR A 286 2.34 1.97 14.20
N ASP A 287 1.24 1.26 14.43
CA ASP A 287 -0.05 1.50 13.81
C ASP A 287 -1.01 2.12 14.80
N HIS A 288 -1.76 3.12 14.34
CA HIS A 288 -2.80 3.78 15.10
C HIS A 288 -4.07 3.90 14.26
N LEU A 289 -5.19 3.44 14.80
CA LEU A 289 -6.49 3.44 14.16
C LEU A 289 -7.47 4.29 14.97
N LYS A 290 -8.18 5.17 14.30
CA LYS A 290 -9.31 5.95 14.84
C LYS A 290 -10.56 5.68 14.03
N PRO A 291 -11.36 4.68 14.36
CA PRO A 291 -12.75 4.60 13.93
C PRO A 291 -13.62 5.17 15.05
N PRO A 292 -14.11 6.42 14.94
CA PRO A 292 -14.74 7.10 16.09
C PRO A 292 -15.96 6.41 16.67
N ARG A 293 -16.51 5.37 16.01
CA ARG A 293 -17.77 4.74 16.37
C ARG A 293 -17.72 3.23 16.50
N ARG A 294 -16.58 2.59 16.25
CA ARG A 294 -16.49 1.12 16.16
C ARG A 294 -15.56 0.52 17.20
N ILE A 295 -14.83 1.33 17.95
CA ILE A 295 -13.93 0.88 19.02
C ILE A 295 -14.34 1.58 20.31
N GLU A 296 -14.37 0.83 21.40
CA GLU A 296 -14.44 1.39 22.76
C GLU A 296 -13.28 2.39 22.94
N ASN A 297 -13.56 3.60 23.39
CA ASN A 297 -12.62 4.73 23.42
C ASN A 297 -12.20 5.34 22.06
N GLY A 298 -12.78 4.90 20.94
CA GLY A 298 -12.61 5.52 19.61
C GLY A 298 -11.19 5.47 19.02
N LYS A 299 -10.27 4.65 19.54
CA LYS A 299 -8.90 4.50 19.05
C LYS A 299 -8.27 3.19 19.49
N ALA A 300 -7.39 2.65 18.65
CA ALA A 300 -6.52 1.52 18.99
C ALA A 300 -5.12 1.75 18.45
N SER A 301 -4.11 1.14 19.07
CA SER A 301 -2.73 1.23 18.64
C SER A 301 -2.00 -0.07 18.89
N VAL A 302 -1.06 -0.41 18.03
CA VAL A 302 -0.22 -1.59 18.17
C VAL A 302 1.18 -1.31 17.63
N PHE A 303 2.19 -1.90 18.25
CA PHE A 303 3.54 -1.92 17.69
C PHE A 303 3.97 -3.32 17.28
N THR A 304 4.84 -3.35 16.28
CA THR A 304 5.55 -4.54 15.84
C THR A 304 7.02 -4.19 15.67
N ALA A 305 7.90 -4.94 16.33
CA ALA A 305 9.33 -4.81 16.16
C ALA A 305 9.90 -6.09 15.56
N SER A 306 10.91 -6.00 14.70
CA SER A 306 11.51 -7.19 14.10
C SER A 306 12.97 -6.99 13.73
N ALA A 307 13.70 -8.12 13.71
CA ALA A 307 15.05 -8.22 13.20
C ALA A 307 15.13 -9.35 12.20
N TYR A 308 15.86 -9.17 11.12
CA TYR A 308 16.07 -10.23 10.12
C TYR A 308 17.54 -10.33 9.71
N VAL A 309 17.91 -11.50 9.27
CA VAL A 309 19.18 -11.79 8.61
C VAL A 309 18.94 -12.78 7.46
N GLN A 310 19.62 -12.57 6.35
CA GLN A 310 19.60 -13.45 5.20
C GLN A 310 20.98 -13.46 4.54
N ASP A 311 21.47 -14.66 4.23
CA ASP A 311 22.64 -14.87 3.40
C ASP A 311 22.23 -15.48 2.06
N GLU A 312 22.72 -14.91 0.99
CA GLU A 312 22.62 -15.42 -0.37
C GLU A 312 24.01 -15.90 -0.80
N TRP A 313 24.15 -17.22 -0.93
CA TRP A 313 25.39 -17.88 -1.23
C TRP A 313 25.38 -18.48 -2.63
N ASN A 314 26.38 -18.14 -3.43
CA ASN A 314 26.59 -18.62 -4.79
C ASN A 314 27.86 -19.48 -4.85
N PRO A 315 27.86 -20.74 -4.34
CA PRO A 315 29.08 -21.58 -4.32
C PRO A 315 29.62 -21.90 -5.69
N THR A 316 28.78 -21.87 -6.71
CA THR A 316 29.14 -22.03 -8.11
C THR A 316 28.26 -21.14 -9.00
N ASP A 317 28.64 -20.93 -10.25
CA ASP A 317 27.83 -20.18 -11.26
C ASP A 317 26.45 -20.83 -11.53
N ARG A 318 26.26 -22.08 -11.08
CA ARG A 318 25.03 -22.86 -11.31
C ARG A 318 24.17 -23.00 -10.08
N LEU A 319 24.72 -22.80 -8.89
CA LEU A 319 23.99 -23.02 -7.61
C LEU A 319 23.91 -21.73 -6.84
N ASN A 320 22.68 -21.30 -6.55
CA ASN A 320 22.36 -20.21 -5.62
C ASN A 320 21.60 -20.82 -4.44
N VAL A 321 22.03 -20.51 -3.22
CA VAL A 321 21.38 -20.92 -1.97
C VAL A 321 21.10 -19.67 -1.15
N THR A 322 19.87 -19.52 -0.71
CA THR A 322 19.46 -18.43 0.20
C THR A 322 18.98 -19.02 1.51
N VAL A 323 19.56 -18.58 2.61
CA VAL A 323 19.14 -18.94 3.97
C VAL A 323 18.87 -17.67 4.75
N GLY A 324 17.75 -17.60 5.45
CA GLY A 324 17.44 -16.45 6.26
C GLY A 324 16.34 -16.71 7.27
N GLY A 325 16.10 -15.72 8.10
CA GLY A 325 15.01 -15.74 9.06
C GLY A 325 14.73 -14.36 9.61
N ARG A 326 13.54 -14.20 10.12
CA ARG A 326 13.06 -12.99 10.76
C ARG A 326 12.45 -13.34 12.11
N PHE A 327 12.87 -12.62 13.12
CA PHE A 327 12.26 -12.63 14.44
C PHE A 327 11.36 -11.42 14.57
N VAL A 328 10.10 -11.65 14.96
CA VAL A 328 9.07 -10.62 15.07
C VAL A 328 8.52 -10.63 16.49
N VAL A 329 8.36 -9.45 17.08
CA VAL A 329 7.66 -9.23 18.34
C VAL A 329 6.46 -8.32 18.04
N HIS A 330 5.26 -8.85 18.28
CA HIS A 330 4.02 -8.10 18.13
C HIS A 330 3.40 -7.87 19.51
N GLN A 331 2.87 -6.69 19.75
CA GLN A 331 2.34 -6.29 21.06
C GLN A 331 1.28 -7.26 21.58
N GLU A 332 0.35 -7.72 20.73
CA GLU A 332 -0.78 -8.57 21.11
C GLU A 332 -0.49 -10.07 20.97
N PHE A 333 0.33 -10.46 19.99
CA PHE A 333 0.55 -11.86 19.62
C PHE A 333 1.91 -12.43 20.07
N GLY A 334 2.72 -11.62 20.77
CA GLY A 334 4.02 -12.05 21.27
C GLY A 334 5.05 -12.22 20.18
N ALA A 335 5.97 -13.18 20.36
CA ALA A 335 7.12 -13.39 19.51
C ALA A 335 6.95 -14.56 18.56
N THR A 336 7.42 -14.42 17.32
CA THR A 336 7.45 -15.48 16.32
C THR A 336 8.73 -15.43 15.50
N PHE A 337 9.09 -16.57 14.90
CA PHE A 337 10.25 -16.68 14.02
C PHE A 337 9.81 -17.28 12.67
N THR A 338 10.22 -16.63 11.57
CA THR A 338 9.89 -17.05 10.20
C THR A 338 11.17 -17.41 9.44
N PRO A 339 11.51 -18.71 9.33
CA PRO A 339 12.66 -19.17 8.55
C PRO A 339 12.37 -19.18 7.06
N LYS A 340 13.43 -19.07 6.25
CA LYS A 340 13.42 -19.25 4.81
C LYS A 340 14.68 -19.99 4.35
N VAL A 341 14.49 -21.00 3.51
CA VAL A 341 15.56 -21.67 2.78
C VAL A 341 15.14 -21.80 1.33
N SER A 342 15.99 -21.41 0.40
CA SER A 342 15.75 -21.53 -1.03
C SER A 342 17.02 -22.02 -1.72
N ALA A 343 16.88 -22.90 -2.68
CA ALA A 343 17.98 -23.30 -3.56
C ALA A 343 17.53 -23.20 -5.02
N MET A 344 18.40 -22.70 -5.88
CA MET A 344 18.21 -22.66 -7.33
C MET A 344 19.41 -23.27 -8.01
N TYR A 345 19.16 -24.24 -8.90
CA TYR A 345 20.18 -24.89 -9.70
C TYR A 345 19.91 -24.71 -11.19
N LYS A 346 20.92 -24.25 -11.93
CA LYS A 346 20.89 -24.11 -13.39
C LYS A 346 21.36 -25.40 -14.04
N LEU A 347 20.47 -26.08 -14.78
CA LEU A 347 20.76 -27.28 -15.55
C LEU A 347 20.56 -26.98 -17.04
N GLY A 348 21.63 -26.55 -17.75
CA GLY A 348 21.51 -26.06 -19.11
C GLY A 348 20.57 -24.86 -19.21
N ASP A 349 19.52 -24.98 -20.02
CA ASP A 349 18.48 -23.94 -20.20
C ASP A 349 17.40 -23.99 -19.10
N PHE A 350 17.45 -24.94 -18.18
CA PHE A 350 16.48 -25.10 -17.12
C PHE A 350 16.96 -24.47 -15.81
N ASN A 351 16.06 -23.82 -15.09
CA ASN A 351 16.27 -23.37 -13.72
C ASN A 351 15.33 -24.15 -12.79
N ILE A 352 15.91 -24.98 -11.93
CA ILE A 352 15.19 -25.75 -10.92
C ILE A 352 15.28 -24.99 -9.61
N ARG A 353 14.15 -24.63 -9.01
CA ARG A 353 14.09 -23.92 -7.74
C ARG A 353 13.22 -24.68 -6.73
N ALA A 354 13.74 -24.80 -5.51
CA ALA A 354 12.99 -25.27 -4.35
C ALA A 354 13.07 -24.20 -3.24
N THR A 355 11.97 -23.94 -2.58
CA THR A 355 11.88 -22.96 -1.49
C THR A 355 11.02 -23.51 -0.38
N TYR A 356 11.52 -23.41 0.85
CA TYR A 356 10.77 -23.58 2.08
C TYR A 356 10.76 -22.26 2.84
N SER A 357 9.58 -21.80 3.23
CA SER A 357 9.45 -20.59 4.06
C SER A 357 8.15 -20.62 4.84
N ASN A 358 8.21 -20.15 6.08
CA ASN A 358 7.01 -19.87 6.87
C ASN A 358 6.61 -18.41 6.70
N GLY A 359 5.32 -18.16 6.57
CA GLY A 359 4.74 -16.83 6.61
C GLY A 359 4.12 -16.54 7.99
N PHE A 360 4.16 -15.29 8.39
CA PHE A 360 3.45 -14.78 9.55
C PHE A 360 2.62 -13.58 9.13
N LYS A 361 1.36 -13.56 9.52
CA LYS A 361 0.47 -12.41 9.41
C LYS A 361 -0.08 -12.09 10.80
N ALA A 362 0.16 -10.89 11.27
CA ALA A 362 -0.60 -10.35 12.39
C ALA A 362 -1.93 -9.77 11.86
N PRO A 363 -3.06 -9.99 12.52
CA PRO A 363 -4.27 -9.27 12.20
C PRO A 363 -4.04 -7.76 12.28
N THR A 364 -4.63 -7.02 11.35
CA THR A 364 -4.60 -5.55 11.37
C THR A 364 -5.42 -5.03 12.54
N LEU A 365 -5.16 -3.78 12.98
CA LEU A 365 -5.99 -3.14 14.01
C LEU A 365 -7.46 -3.11 13.62
N LYS A 366 -7.76 -3.03 12.33
CA LYS A 366 -9.11 -3.05 11.82
C LYS A 366 -9.76 -4.43 11.97
N GLU A 367 -9.05 -5.51 11.64
CA GLU A 367 -9.52 -6.88 11.83
C GLU A 367 -9.72 -7.24 13.32
N LEU A 368 -8.93 -6.61 14.22
CA LEU A 368 -9.01 -6.84 15.67
C LEU A 368 -10.16 -6.08 16.35
N HIS A 369 -10.56 -4.95 15.81
CA HIS A 369 -11.42 -4.00 16.52
C HIS A 369 -12.62 -3.51 15.70
N ASP A 370 -12.73 -3.90 14.40
CA ASP A 370 -13.89 -3.52 13.59
C ASP A 370 -14.97 -4.60 13.72
N ASP A 371 -16.04 -4.31 14.44
CA ASP A 371 -17.26 -5.12 14.42
C ASP A 371 -17.99 -4.90 13.09
N TYR A 372 -18.02 -5.94 12.25
CA TYR A 372 -18.71 -5.98 10.98
C TYR A 372 -20.22 -6.20 11.13
#